data_e230f47ea30c382688566141e57d1464
#
_entry.id   e230f47ea30c382688566141e57d1464
#
_cell.length_a   1.000
_cell.length_b   1.000
_cell.length_c   1.000
_cell.angle_alpha   90.00
_cell.angle_beta   90.00
_cell.angle_gamma   90.00
#
_symmetry.space_group_name_H-M   'P 1'
#
loop_
_entity.id
_entity.type
_entity.pdbx_description
1 polymer ?
#
loop_
_entity_poly.entity_id
_entity_poly.type
_entity_poly.pdbx_seq_one_letter_code
_entity_poly.pdbx_strand_id
1 'polypeptide(L)'
;MGFCFRVLKSNRDPKKVSGSFREKTGASHMKIRNLLITLLLSVAMASPGAAQDLTGTWEISTQGGRGGPQTSTLVLAQDGETLTGTITFSLGGRGGRGGGPQELEFSNGTVDGSAFSFTVTLSFQGNSIDLNYSGTGDGDEMSGTRGGPRGGGQPFTGQKQG
;
A
#
# COMPACT_ATOMS: atom_id res chain seq x y z
N MET A 1 14.49 58.87 3.73
CA MET A 1 13.43 58.51 2.76
C MET A 1 12.36 57.75 3.50
N GLY A 2 11.32 58.47 3.92
CA GLY A 2 10.20 57.92 4.70
C GLY A 2 9.08 57.48 3.81
N PHE A 3 8.60 56.24 3.99
CA PHE A 3 7.34 55.78 3.39
C PHE A 3 6.25 55.82 4.45
N CYS A 4 5.35 56.83 4.31
CA CYS A 4 4.10 56.93 5.04
C CYS A 4 3.13 55.85 4.57
N PHE A 5 2.74 54.94 5.47
CA PHE A 5 1.64 54.00 5.24
C PHE A 5 0.32 54.61 5.76
N ARG A 6 -0.53 54.97 4.81
CA ARG A 6 -1.84 55.62 5.05
C ARG A 6 -2.87 54.56 5.38
N VAL A 7 -3.30 54.50 6.64
CA VAL A 7 -4.41 53.66 7.11
C VAL A 7 -5.74 54.23 6.61
N LEU A 8 -6.44 53.52 5.74
CA LEU A 8 -7.80 53.80 5.33
C LEU A 8 -8.78 53.21 6.35
N LYS A 9 -9.37 54.07 7.12
CA LYS A 9 -10.46 53.80 8.06
C LYS A 9 -11.77 53.67 7.27
N SER A 10 -12.25 52.42 7.03
CA SER A 10 -13.58 52.21 6.44
C SER A 10 -14.60 52.14 7.53
N ASN A 11 -15.42 53.21 7.57
CA ASN A 11 -16.62 53.35 8.40
C ASN A 11 -17.78 52.71 7.65
N ARG A 12 -18.31 51.60 8.14
CA ARG A 12 -19.60 51.06 7.67
C ARG A 12 -20.63 51.03 8.78
N ASP A 13 -21.59 51.92 8.64
CA ASP A 13 -22.78 52.02 9.47
C ASP A 13 -23.63 50.73 9.44
N PRO A 14 -24.17 50.28 10.56
CA PRO A 14 -25.13 49.19 10.60
C PRO A 14 -26.51 49.75 10.32
N LYS A 15 -27.01 49.61 9.10
CA LYS A 15 -28.44 49.82 8.80
C LYS A 15 -29.25 48.67 9.40
N LYS A 16 -30.03 49.07 10.43
CA LYS A 16 -31.13 48.39 11.06
C LYS A 16 -32.15 47.95 10.00
N VAL A 17 -32.22 46.67 9.71
CA VAL A 17 -33.32 46.08 8.95
C VAL A 17 -34.21 45.33 9.93
N SER A 18 -35.29 46.04 10.33
CA SER A 18 -36.45 45.45 10.99
C SER A 18 -37.28 44.73 9.92
N GLY A 19 -37.11 43.40 9.81
CA GLY A 19 -37.98 42.56 9.01
C GLY A 19 -38.77 41.66 9.93
N SER A 20 -40.05 41.99 10.12
CA SER A 20 -41.08 41.21 10.77
C SER A 20 -41.18 39.83 10.11
N PHE A 21 -40.61 38.80 10.73
CA PHE A 21 -40.80 37.44 10.28
C PHE A 21 -42.12 36.90 10.86
N ARG A 22 -43.13 36.90 10.02
CA ARG A 22 -44.43 36.32 10.30
C ARG A 22 -44.30 34.79 10.32
N GLU A 23 -44.34 34.24 11.49
CA GLU A 23 -44.36 32.80 11.72
C GLU A 23 -45.68 32.22 11.16
N LYS A 24 -45.59 31.55 10.02
CA LYS A 24 -46.66 30.68 9.54
C LYS A 24 -46.40 29.28 10.07
N THR A 25 -46.96 28.97 11.22
CA THR A 25 -47.17 27.62 11.73
C THR A 25 -48.12 26.90 10.79
N GLY A 26 -47.56 26.16 9.83
CA GLY A 26 -48.30 25.31 8.89
C GLY A 26 -47.76 23.91 8.94
N ALA A 27 -48.54 23.04 9.54
CA ALA A 27 -48.44 21.61 9.65
C ALA A 27 -47.71 20.96 8.47
N SER A 28 -46.60 20.29 8.75
CA SER A 28 -46.07 19.22 7.89
C SER A 28 -45.29 18.19 8.72
N HIS A 29 -45.95 17.62 9.74
CA HIS A 29 -45.43 16.46 10.49
C HIS A 29 -45.39 15.16 9.65
N MET A 30 -45.78 15.19 8.39
CA MET A 30 -45.96 13.99 7.56
C MET A 30 -44.78 13.69 6.62
N LYS A 31 -43.81 14.60 6.49
CA LYS A 31 -42.68 14.41 5.57
C LYS A 31 -41.37 14.04 6.28
N ILE A 32 -41.30 14.21 7.59
CA ILE A 32 -40.08 13.91 8.36
C ILE A 32 -39.95 12.40 8.65
N ARG A 33 -41.09 11.67 8.72
CA ARG A 33 -41.10 10.22 9.00
C ARG A 33 -40.56 9.39 7.87
N ASN A 34 -40.64 9.86 6.62
CA ASN A 34 -40.12 9.18 5.46
C ASN A 34 -38.63 9.54 5.16
N LEU A 35 -38.14 10.68 5.68
CA LEU A 35 -36.75 11.09 5.50
C LEU A 35 -35.79 10.34 6.43
N LEU A 36 -36.27 9.87 7.59
CA LEU A 36 -35.49 9.10 8.54
C LEU A 36 -35.32 7.60 8.15
N ILE A 37 -36.18 7.09 7.27
CA ILE A 37 -36.15 5.69 6.84
C ILE A 37 -35.15 5.52 5.68
N THR A 38 -34.87 6.58 4.92
CA THR A 38 -33.91 6.51 3.79
C THR A 38 -32.46 6.70 4.22
N LEU A 39 -32.18 7.17 5.43
CA LEU A 39 -30.80 7.39 5.90
C LEU A 39 -30.19 6.17 6.61
N LEU A 40 -30.98 5.10 6.83
CA LEU A 40 -30.51 3.91 7.56
C LEU A 40 -30.11 2.75 6.65
N LEU A 41 -30.12 2.91 5.32
CA LEU A 41 -29.84 1.80 4.38
C LEU A 41 -28.54 1.99 3.60
N SER A 42 -27.68 2.93 3.98
CA SER A 42 -26.31 3.01 3.48
C SER A 42 -25.31 2.51 4.52
N VAL A 43 -25.55 1.36 5.12
CA VAL A 43 -24.46 0.53 5.61
C VAL A 43 -23.76 0.02 4.34
N ALA A 44 -22.74 0.78 3.91
CA ALA A 44 -21.78 0.31 2.97
C ALA A 44 -21.29 -1.04 3.52
N MET A 45 -21.66 -2.13 2.87
CA MET A 45 -20.99 -3.39 3.01
C MET A 45 -19.56 -3.13 2.49
N ALA A 46 -18.67 -2.70 3.40
CA ALA A 46 -17.26 -2.93 3.22
C ALA A 46 -17.15 -4.46 3.19
N SER A 47 -17.20 -5.02 2.00
CA SER A 47 -16.77 -6.40 1.79
C SER A 47 -15.35 -6.44 2.38
N PRO A 48 -15.05 -7.29 3.38
CA PRO A 48 -13.67 -7.58 3.67
C PRO A 48 -13.10 -8.02 2.32
N GLY A 49 -12.14 -7.25 1.80
CA GLY A 49 -11.47 -7.60 0.57
C GLY A 49 -11.04 -9.05 0.75
N ALA A 50 -11.50 -9.94 -0.13
CA ALA A 50 -11.10 -11.33 -0.06
C ALA A 50 -9.59 -11.34 0.02
N ALA A 51 -9.04 -11.88 1.11
CA ALA A 51 -7.60 -12.01 1.25
C ALA A 51 -7.12 -12.78 0.03
N GLN A 52 -6.21 -12.17 -0.70
CA GLN A 52 -5.67 -12.77 -1.92
C GLN A 52 -4.84 -13.98 -1.52
N ASP A 53 -5.08 -15.13 -2.15
CA ASP A 53 -4.24 -16.31 -1.94
C ASP A 53 -2.96 -16.19 -2.79
N LEU A 54 -1.85 -15.90 -2.11
CA LEU A 54 -0.54 -15.79 -2.72
C LEU A 54 0.19 -17.13 -2.82
N THR A 55 -0.43 -18.23 -2.36
CA THR A 55 0.18 -19.58 -2.42
C THR A 55 0.51 -19.96 -3.86
N GLY A 56 1.71 -20.45 -4.07
CA GLY A 56 2.17 -20.92 -5.38
C GLY A 56 3.61 -20.55 -5.68
N THR A 57 4.02 -20.85 -6.91
CA THR A 57 5.34 -20.52 -7.43
C THR A 57 5.27 -19.25 -8.27
N TRP A 58 6.18 -18.34 -8.01
CA TRP A 58 6.24 -17.03 -8.66
C TRP A 58 7.62 -16.82 -9.29
N GLU A 59 7.63 -16.27 -10.49
CA GLU A 59 8.83 -15.74 -11.09
C GLU A 59 8.92 -14.24 -10.83
N ILE A 60 9.92 -13.82 -10.05
CA ILE A 60 10.14 -12.42 -9.70
C ILE A 60 11.24 -11.83 -10.57
N SER A 61 10.94 -10.72 -11.22
CA SER A 61 11.92 -9.89 -11.93
C SER A 61 12.21 -8.62 -11.14
N THR A 62 13.44 -8.42 -10.75
CA THR A 62 13.92 -7.21 -10.07
C THR A 62 14.74 -6.38 -11.05
N GLN A 63 14.46 -5.08 -11.11
CA GLN A 63 15.31 -4.14 -11.85
C GLN A 63 16.69 -4.11 -11.17
N GLY A 64 17.64 -4.83 -11.73
CA GLY A 64 19.00 -4.85 -11.21
C GLY A 64 19.70 -3.51 -11.47
N GLY A 65 20.52 -3.05 -10.53
CA GLY A 65 21.34 -1.87 -10.73
C GLY A 65 22.33 -2.06 -11.91
N ARG A 66 23.61 -1.98 -11.68
CA ARG A 66 24.64 -2.14 -12.75
C ARG A 66 24.72 -3.51 -13.43
N GLY A 67 23.96 -4.51 -12.94
CA GLY A 67 23.98 -5.90 -13.45
C GLY A 67 22.85 -6.25 -14.43
N GLY A 68 21.92 -5.36 -14.70
CA GLY A 68 20.70 -5.65 -15.48
C GLY A 68 19.60 -6.31 -14.65
N PRO A 69 18.47 -6.65 -15.26
CA PRO A 69 17.36 -7.32 -14.57
C PRO A 69 17.80 -8.69 -14.06
N GLN A 70 17.32 -9.04 -12.86
CA GLN A 70 17.58 -10.33 -12.20
C GLN A 70 16.26 -11.05 -11.99
N THR A 71 16.21 -12.31 -12.38
CA THR A 71 15.07 -13.19 -12.16
C THR A 71 15.34 -14.10 -10.98
N SER A 72 14.32 -14.32 -10.15
CA SER A 72 14.35 -15.19 -8.97
C SER A 72 13.05 -15.99 -8.91
N THR A 73 13.12 -17.21 -8.42
CA THR A 73 11.92 -18.03 -8.17
C THR A 73 11.54 -17.89 -6.71
N LEU A 74 10.28 -17.58 -6.44
CA LEU A 74 9.71 -17.46 -5.11
C LEU A 74 8.58 -18.47 -4.97
N VAL A 75 8.66 -19.34 -3.98
CA VAL A 75 7.60 -20.29 -3.61
C VAL A 75 6.95 -19.79 -2.35
N LEU A 76 5.65 -19.56 -2.37
CA LEU A 76 4.86 -19.03 -1.26
C LEU A 76 3.85 -20.05 -0.75
N ALA A 77 3.69 -20.10 0.56
CA ALA A 77 2.61 -20.78 1.26
C ALA A 77 1.96 -19.79 2.21
N GLN A 78 0.66 -19.59 2.04
CA GLN A 78 -0.14 -18.68 2.88
C GLN A 78 -1.07 -19.48 3.77
N ASP A 79 -1.08 -19.14 5.07
CA ASP A 79 -2.02 -19.64 6.06
C ASP A 79 -2.64 -18.44 6.82
N GLY A 80 -3.84 -18.05 6.37
CA GLY A 80 -4.50 -16.85 6.85
C GLY A 80 -3.68 -15.59 6.53
N GLU A 81 -3.24 -14.88 7.58
CA GLU A 81 -2.40 -13.68 7.46
C GLU A 81 -0.89 -14.00 7.48
N THR A 82 -0.52 -15.26 7.68
CA THR A 82 0.89 -15.68 7.74
C THR A 82 1.38 -16.11 6.36
N LEU A 83 2.55 -15.63 5.99
CA LEU A 83 3.21 -15.98 4.74
C LEU A 83 4.57 -16.62 5.03
N THR A 84 4.78 -17.79 4.48
CA THR A 84 6.05 -18.53 4.53
C THR A 84 6.50 -18.87 3.13
N GLY A 85 7.76 -19.21 2.94
CA GLY A 85 8.21 -19.59 1.62
C GLY A 85 9.71 -19.67 1.47
N THR A 86 10.10 -19.90 0.22
CA THR A 86 11.50 -19.96 -0.20
C THR A 86 11.73 -19.08 -1.41
N ILE A 87 12.86 -18.41 -1.46
CA ILE A 87 13.31 -17.65 -2.62
C ILE A 87 14.62 -18.23 -3.14
N THR A 88 14.64 -18.56 -4.42
CA THR A 88 15.84 -19.03 -5.12
C THR A 88 16.33 -17.95 -6.07
N PHE A 89 17.55 -17.50 -5.92
CA PHE A 89 18.17 -16.54 -6.81
C PHE A 89 19.58 -16.94 -7.19
N SER A 90 19.98 -16.56 -8.40
CA SER A 90 21.34 -16.76 -8.88
C SER A 90 22.16 -15.50 -8.63
N LEU A 91 23.19 -15.59 -7.81
CA LEU A 91 24.17 -14.53 -7.66
C LEU A 91 25.05 -14.52 -8.92
N GLY A 92 24.63 -13.80 -9.96
CA GLY A 92 25.43 -13.59 -11.17
C GLY A 92 26.71 -12.83 -10.84
N GLY A 93 27.80 -13.53 -10.65
CA GLY A 93 29.14 -12.94 -10.48
C GLY A 93 29.72 -12.50 -11.81
N ARG A 94 30.07 -11.22 -11.94
CA ARG A 94 30.95 -10.76 -13.01
C ARG A 94 32.31 -11.45 -12.83
N GLY A 95 32.66 -12.39 -13.71
CA GLY A 95 33.99 -13.02 -13.70
C GLY A 95 34.04 -14.53 -13.40
N GLY A 96 32.94 -15.29 -13.61
CA GLY A 96 33.00 -16.76 -13.61
C GLY A 96 33.17 -17.42 -12.22
N ARG A 97 33.11 -16.66 -11.13
CA ARG A 97 33.01 -17.12 -9.74
C ARG A 97 31.62 -16.85 -9.18
N GLY A 98 30.59 -17.00 -10.01
CA GLY A 98 29.20 -16.94 -9.56
C GLY A 98 28.94 -18.14 -8.66
N GLY A 99 28.48 -17.93 -7.43
CA GLY A 99 27.85 -18.97 -6.64
C GLY A 99 26.64 -19.50 -7.42
N GLY A 100 26.40 -20.83 -7.36
CA GLY A 100 25.22 -21.45 -7.93
C GLY A 100 23.94 -20.82 -7.37
N PRO A 101 22.75 -21.29 -7.80
CA PRO A 101 21.48 -20.84 -7.26
C PRO A 101 21.48 -21.05 -5.73
N GLN A 102 21.10 -20.03 -5.01
CA GLN A 102 20.93 -20.07 -3.55
C GLN A 102 19.45 -20.02 -3.21
N GLU A 103 19.04 -20.94 -2.38
CA GLU A 103 17.70 -21.03 -1.84
C GLU A 103 17.72 -20.55 -0.38
N LEU A 104 16.85 -19.62 -0.06
CA LEU A 104 16.70 -19.04 1.27
C LEU A 104 15.25 -19.14 1.70
N GLU A 105 15.06 -19.65 2.91
CA GLU A 105 13.74 -19.76 3.52
C GLU A 105 13.39 -18.51 4.34
N PHE A 106 12.10 -18.21 4.45
CA PHE A 106 11.56 -17.24 5.37
C PHE A 106 10.25 -17.74 5.99
N SER A 107 9.97 -17.31 7.23
CA SER A 107 8.77 -17.71 7.97
C SER A 107 8.10 -16.52 8.68
N ASN A 108 8.54 -15.31 8.38
CA ASN A 108 8.12 -14.08 9.05
C ASN A 108 7.28 -13.16 8.13
N GLY A 109 6.68 -13.73 7.11
CA GLY A 109 5.85 -12.99 6.18
C GLY A 109 4.45 -12.75 6.73
N THR A 110 3.84 -11.67 6.30
CA THR A 110 2.47 -11.28 6.60
C THR A 110 1.72 -10.88 5.36
N VAL A 111 0.40 -11.13 5.36
CA VAL A 111 -0.54 -10.71 4.31
C VAL A 111 -1.68 -9.94 4.97
N ASP A 112 -2.02 -8.80 4.41
CA ASP A 112 -3.16 -7.98 4.81
C ASP A 112 -3.94 -7.57 3.54
N GLY A 113 -5.04 -8.26 3.30
CA GLY A 113 -5.79 -8.13 2.05
C GLY A 113 -4.95 -8.54 0.83
N SER A 114 -4.62 -7.58 -0.02
CA SER A 114 -3.71 -7.78 -1.16
C SER A 114 -2.26 -7.43 -0.84
N ALA A 115 -2.00 -6.75 0.27
CA ALA A 115 -0.65 -6.33 0.65
C ALA A 115 0.09 -7.48 1.35
N PHE A 116 1.37 -7.60 1.06
CA PHE A 116 2.24 -8.58 1.71
C PHE A 116 3.59 -7.97 2.10
N SER A 117 4.23 -8.58 3.08
CA SER A 117 5.61 -8.27 3.44
C SER A 117 6.31 -9.49 4.01
N PHE A 118 7.58 -9.65 3.71
CA PHE A 118 8.45 -10.67 4.31
C PHE A 118 9.92 -10.25 4.28
N THR A 119 10.72 -10.89 5.12
CA THR A 119 12.16 -10.63 5.20
C THR A 119 12.93 -11.92 4.94
N VAL A 120 13.91 -11.85 4.08
CA VAL A 120 14.84 -12.94 3.76
C VAL A 120 16.22 -12.56 4.26
N THR A 121 16.84 -13.41 5.08
CA THR A 121 18.19 -13.19 5.59
C THR A 121 19.20 -13.94 4.74
N LEU A 122 20.05 -13.20 4.06
CA LEU A 122 21.17 -13.73 3.29
C LEU A 122 22.45 -13.69 4.11
N SER A 123 23.07 -14.84 4.32
CA SER A 123 24.38 -14.93 4.97
C SER A 123 25.49 -15.00 3.92
N PHE A 124 26.36 -14.01 3.92
CA PHE A 124 27.50 -13.94 3.00
C PHE A 124 28.78 -13.59 3.76
N GLN A 125 29.80 -14.46 3.68
CA GLN A 125 31.13 -14.27 4.30
C GLN A 125 31.06 -13.90 5.81
N GLY A 126 30.15 -14.53 6.55
CA GLY A 126 29.99 -14.28 7.99
C GLY A 126 29.18 -13.02 8.33
N ASN A 127 28.68 -12.29 7.34
CA ASN A 127 27.76 -11.17 7.51
C ASN A 127 26.35 -11.59 7.12
N SER A 128 25.36 -11.17 7.90
CA SER A 128 23.94 -11.34 7.58
C SER A 128 23.40 -10.06 6.96
N ILE A 129 22.65 -10.21 5.89
CA ILE A 129 22.01 -9.12 5.16
C ILE A 129 20.52 -9.43 5.08
N ASP A 130 19.69 -8.54 5.61
CA ASP A 130 18.24 -8.65 5.53
C ASP A 130 17.72 -7.94 4.29
N LEU A 131 16.96 -8.68 3.50
CA LEU A 131 16.28 -8.21 2.31
C LEU A 131 14.77 -8.16 2.63
N ASN A 132 14.23 -6.95 2.74
CA ASN A 132 12.82 -6.74 3.03
C ASN A 132 12.03 -6.63 1.73
N TYR A 133 11.06 -7.50 1.55
CA TYR A 133 10.12 -7.48 0.44
C TYR A 133 8.78 -6.94 0.94
N SER A 134 8.21 -6.01 0.21
CA SER A 134 6.86 -5.50 0.46
C SER A 134 6.17 -5.14 -0.85
N GLY A 135 4.90 -5.46 -0.96
CA GLY A 135 4.17 -5.24 -2.20
C GLY A 135 2.71 -5.61 -2.11
N THR A 136 2.11 -5.73 -3.27
CA THR A 136 0.72 -6.18 -3.45
C THR A 136 0.66 -7.30 -4.47
N GLY A 137 -0.26 -8.24 -4.25
CA GLY A 137 -0.62 -9.27 -5.21
C GLY A 137 -2.01 -9.03 -5.76
N ASP A 138 -2.24 -9.36 -7.02
CA ASP A 138 -3.53 -9.30 -7.70
C ASP A 138 -3.63 -10.45 -8.72
N GLY A 139 -4.34 -11.51 -8.33
CA GLY A 139 -4.45 -12.72 -9.15
C GLY A 139 -3.11 -13.40 -9.37
N ASP A 140 -2.66 -13.42 -10.61
CA ASP A 140 -1.40 -14.05 -11.04
C ASP A 140 -0.25 -13.05 -11.15
N GLU A 141 -0.46 -11.81 -10.72
CA GLU A 141 0.55 -10.75 -10.74
C GLU A 141 0.87 -10.25 -9.34
N MET A 142 2.14 -9.91 -9.10
CA MET A 142 2.55 -9.18 -7.92
C MET A 142 3.54 -8.07 -8.27
N SER A 143 3.54 -7.04 -7.46
CA SER A 143 4.49 -5.94 -7.60
C SER A 143 4.85 -5.35 -6.25
N GLY A 144 6.04 -4.80 -6.15
CA GLY A 144 6.50 -4.24 -4.88
C GLY A 144 7.90 -3.70 -4.93
N THR A 145 8.48 -3.58 -3.75
CA THR A 145 9.84 -3.11 -3.55
C THR A 145 10.63 -4.08 -2.68
N ARG A 146 11.88 -4.28 -3.04
CA ARG A 146 12.86 -5.00 -2.24
C ARG A 146 13.83 -4.00 -1.62
N GLY A 147 13.79 -3.87 -0.30
CA GLY A 147 14.76 -3.10 0.48
C GLY A 147 16.02 -3.91 0.75
N GLY A 148 17.13 -3.21 0.96
CA GLY A 148 18.40 -3.80 1.34
C GLY A 148 19.15 -2.91 2.33
N PRO A 149 20.31 -3.35 2.85
CA PRO A 149 21.02 -2.71 3.97
C PRO A 149 21.55 -1.31 3.68
N ARG A 150 21.60 -0.90 2.42
CA ARG A 150 22.09 0.43 2.01
C ARG A 150 20.98 1.47 1.82
N GLY A 151 19.74 1.12 2.19
CA GLY A 151 18.59 1.94 1.86
C GLY A 151 18.29 1.96 0.36
N GLY A 152 17.11 2.42 0.00
CA GLY A 152 16.64 2.41 -1.39
C GLY A 152 15.93 1.10 -1.73
N GLY A 153 14.62 1.20 -2.05
CA GLY A 153 13.85 0.09 -2.55
C GLY A 153 14.14 -0.14 -4.03
N GLN A 154 14.37 -1.38 -4.43
CA GLN A 154 14.42 -1.79 -5.83
C GLN A 154 13.04 -2.32 -6.22
N PRO A 155 12.39 -1.78 -7.25
CA PRO A 155 11.10 -2.29 -7.68
C PRO A 155 11.25 -3.71 -8.23
N PHE A 156 10.25 -4.54 -7.98
CA PHE A 156 10.12 -5.86 -8.58
C PHE A 156 8.70 -6.09 -9.09
N THR A 157 8.57 -6.99 -10.02
CA THR A 157 7.32 -7.56 -10.50
C THR A 157 7.41 -9.07 -10.45
N GLY A 158 6.28 -9.74 -10.23
CA GLY A 158 6.21 -11.20 -10.20
C GLY A 158 5.03 -11.69 -11.01
N GLN A 159 5.20 -12.86 -11.61
CA GLN A 159 4.18 -13.61 -12.33
C GLN A 159 4.04 -14.99 -11.71
N LYS A 160 2.81 -15.40 -11.43
CA LYS A 160 2.51 -16.75 -10.92
C LYS A 160 2.74 -17.77 -12.01
N GLN A 161 3.46 -18.81 -11.68
CA GLN A 161 3.71 -19.92 -12.60
C GLN A 161 2.59 -20.96 -12.41
N GLY A 162 1.94 -21.31 -13.50
CA GLY A 162 0.85 -22.29 -13.52
C GLY A 162 1.34 -23.73 -13.48
#